data_b1529f8ff8f09527651c4babe6d6749c
#
_entry.id   b1529f8ff8f09527651c4babe6d6749c
#
_cell.length_a   1.000
_cell.length_b   1.000
_cell.length_c   1.000
_cell.angle_alpha   90.00
_cell.angle_beta   90.00
_cell.angle_gamma   90.00
#
_symmetry.space_group_name_H-M   'P 1'
#
loop_
_entity.id
_entity.type
_entity.pdbx_description
1 polymer ?
#
loop_
_entity_poly.entity_id
_entity_poly.type
_entity_poly.pdbx_seq_one_letter_code
_entity_poly.pdbx_strand_id
1 'polypeptide(L)'
;MNLAIFDVDGTLTATSDVDSECFVQAIGEVLGIRQLDTDWSHYHHSTDPGIIHQICREQFGAAPDDATLCAVRDQFIELLRDRMQIAPERYEEVPGAASALYRLRNERDWAIAIASGAWRGSARIKLQSAGISPAGFASVFADESLSREGIIQLAITRALARYQQARFERIVSIGDAVWDARAARGLGLPFVGVGDGSGRNRLLDEGASHVISNFVDFDGLLKCLDEATVPNQISSLDLTDRQS
;
A
#
# COMPACT_ATOMS: atom_id res chain seq x y z
N MET A 1 7.89 -4.93 22.20
CA MET A 1 7.83 -5.39 20.78
C MET A 1 7.20 -4.30 19.94
N ASN A 2 7.78 -3.99 18.80
CA ASN A 2 7.30 -3.02 17.81
C ASN A 2 6.53 -3.72 16.69
N LEU A 3 5.83 -2.95 15.83
CA LEU A 3 5.10 -3.46 14.66
C LEU A 3 5.48 -2.65 13.41
N ALA A 4 5.91 -3.33 12.36
CA ALA A 4 6.08 -2.79 11.02
C ALA A 4 4.90 -3.25 10.14
N ILE A 5 4.20 -2.29 9.52
CA ILE A 5 3.04 -2.54 8.66
C ILE A 5 3.43 -2.16 7.23
N PHE A 6 3.46 -3.12 6.35
CA PHE A 6 3.87 -2.94 4.95
C PHE A 6 2.65 -2.89 4.02
N ASP A 7 2.62 -1.92 3.13
CA ASP A 7 1.79 -1.97 1.93
C ASP A 7 2.37 -3.00 0.93
N VAL A 8 1.69 -3.21 -0.21
CA VAL A 8 2.06 -4.24 -1.20
C VAL A 8 2.59 -3.60 -2.47
N ASP A 9 1.75 -2.92 -3.24
CA ASP A 9 2.10 -2.40 -4.56
C ASP A 9 3.06 -1.21 -4.44
N GLY A 10 4.18 -1.24 -5.17
CA GLY A 10 5.23 -0.21 -5.05
C GLY A 10 6.06 -0.31 -3.77
N THR A 11 5.62 -1.08 -2.77
CA THR A 11 6.28 -1.26 -1.49
C THR A 11 6.97 -2.61 -1.40
N LEU A 12 6.24 -3.72 -1.34
CA LEU A 12 6.81 -5.06 -1.32
C LEU A 12 7.00 -5.63 -2.73
N THR A 13 6.17 -5.22 -3.67
CA THR A 13 6.18 -5.67 -5.07
C THR A 13 6.29 -4.48 -6.02
N ALA A 14 7.05 -4.61 -7.09
CA ALA A 14 7.23 -3.59 -8.12
C ALA A 14 6.10 -3.66 -9.17
N THR A 15 4.84 -3.68 -8.71
CA THR A 15 3.67 -4.00 -9.54
C THR A 15 2.73 -2.82 -9.79
N SER A 16 3.02 -1.61 -9.28
CA SER A 16 2.11 -0.45 -9.36
C SER A 16 1.65 -0.12 -10.79
N ASP A 17 2.55 -0.21 -11.78
CA ASP A 17 2.21 0.10 -13.17
C ASP A 17 1.28 -0.94 -13.77
N VAL A 18 1.62 -2.23 -13.65
CA VAL A 18 0.81 -3.32 -14.20
C VAL A 18 -0.53 -3.45 -13.48
N ASP A 19 -0.54 -3.17 -12.19
CA ASP A 19 -1.75 -3.13 -11.36
C ASP A 19 -2.70 -2.04 -11.89
N SER A 20 -2.21 -0.81 -12.03
CA SER A 20 -2.98 0.33 -12.55
C SER A 20 -3.49 0.08 -13.96
N GLU A 21 -2.67 -0.46 -14.87
CA GLU A 21 -3.09 -0.83 -16.23
C GLU A 21 -4.25 -1.83 -16.23
N CYS A 22 -4.13 -2.92 -15.45
CA CYS A 22 -5.16 -3.95 -15.37
C CYS A 22 -6.44 -3.42 -14.70
N PHE A 23 -6.30 -2.57 -13.67
CA PHE A 23 -7.43 -1.98 -12.95
C PHE A 23 -8.24 -1.05 -13.86
N VAL A 24 -7.57 -0.15 -14.59
CA VAL A 24 -8.22 0.72 -15.58
C VAL A 24 -8.92 -0.10 -16.68
N GLN A 25 -8.27 -1.16 -17.17
CA GLN A 25 -8.86 -2.05 -18.18
C GLN A 25 -10.11 -2.75 -17.64
N ALA A 26 -10.08 -3.29 -16.42
CA ALA A 26 -11.23 -3.95 -15.80
C ALA A 26 -12.41 -3.00 -15.62
N ILE A 27 -12.16 -1.76 -15.17
CA ILE A 27 -13.18 -0.72 -15.08
C ILE A 27 -13.79 -0.42 -16.44
N GLY A 28 -12.96 -0.28 -17.47
CA GLY A 28 -13.41 -0.01 -18.83
C GLY A 28 -14.28 -1.13 -19.39
N GLU A 29 -13.89 -2.38 -19.19
CA GLU A 29 -14.59 -3.56 -19.71
C GLU A 29 -15.91 -3.83 -18.97
N VAL A 30 -15.94 -3.66 -17.66
CA VAL A 30 -17.12 -3.99 -16.84
C VAL A 30 -18.11 -2.82 -16.76
N LEU A 31 -17.60 -1.59 -16.56
CA LEU A 31 -18.46 -0.41 -16.38
C LEU A 31 -18.66 0.42 -17.66
N GLY A 32 -17.94 0.10 -18.74
CA GLY A 32 -18.02 0.86 -20.00
C GLY A 32 -17.36 2.24 -19.94
N ILE A 33 -16.56 2.54 -18.92
CA ILE A 33 -15.93 3.84 -18.71
C ILE A 33 -14.61 3.88 -19.50
N ARG A 34 -14.48 4.86 -20.41
CA ARG A 34 -13.31 4.98 -21.31
C ARG A 34 -12.31 6.06 -20.89
N GLN A 35 -12.73 7.01 -20.08
CA GLN A 35 -11.89 8.08 -19.56
C GLN A 35 -11.97 8.05 -18.06
N LEU A 36 -10.82 7.87 -17.41
CA LEU A 36 -10.67 7.73 -15.99
C LEU A 36 -9.48 8.60 -15.52
N ASP A 37 -9.63 9.27 -14.40
CA ASP A 37 -8.50 9.86 -13.72
C ASP A 37 -7.67 8.73 -13.12
N THR A 38 -6.42 8.64 -13.55
CA THR A 38 -5.46 7.62 -13.09
C THR A 38 -4.52 8.12 -12.01
N ASP A 39 -4.68 9.35 -11.56
CA ASP A 39 -4.04 9.82 -10.33
C ASP A 39 -4.88 9.39 -9.13
N TRP A 40 -4.54 8.23 -8.60
CA TRP A 40 -5.28 7.62 -7.48
C TRP A 40 -5.25 8.47 -6.20
N SER A 41 -4.39 9.49 -6.12
CA SER A 41 -4.34 10.43 -5.00
C SER A 41 -5.52 11.43 -4.96
N HIS A 42 -6.27 11.55 -6.05
CA HIS A 42 -7.46 12.38 -6.15
C HIS A 42 -8.72 11.70 -5.60
N TYR A 43 -8.66 10.38 -5.37
CA TYR A 43 -9.79 9.66 -4.81
C TYR A 43 -9.82 9.75 -3.29
N HIS A 44 -11.04 9.87 -2.73
CA HIS A 44 -11.23 9.99 -1.28
C HIS A 44 -10.67 8.75 -0.52
N HIS A 45 -10.89 7.56 -1.08
CA HIS A 45 -10.31 6.32 -0.61
C HIS A 45 -9.46 5.68 -1.71
N SER A 46 -8.16 5.63 -1.52
CA SER A 46 -7.20 5.00 -2.45
C SER A 46 -7.12 3.48 -2.18
N THR A 47 -8.27 2.81 -2.24
CA THR A 47 -8.43 1.36 -2.19
C THR A 47 -9.23 0.90 -3.39
N ASP A 48 -9.01 -0.31 -3.89
CA ASP A 48 -9.72 -0.79 -5.09
C ASP A 48 -11.24 -0.59 -5.00
N PRO A 49 -11.95 -1.08 -3.97
CA PRO A 49 -13.39 -0.86 -3.87
C PRO A 49 -13.74 0.61 -3.60
N GLY A 50 -12.92 1.36 -2.87
CA GLY A 50 -13.16 2.78 -2.58
C GLY A 50 -13.16 3.63 -3.85
N ILE A 51 -12.21 3.38 -4.74
CA ILE A 51 -12.11 4.01 -6.07
C ILE A 51 -13.36 3.69 -6.90
N ILE A 52 -13.73 2.40 -6.99
CA ILE A 52 -14.95 1.99 -7.73
C ILE A 52 -16.21 2.65 -7.17
N HIS A 53 -16.34 2.74 -5.85
CA HIS A 53 -17.46 3.44 -5.22
C HIS A 53 -17.55 4.91 -5.62
N GLN A 54 -16.41 5.61 -5.67
CA GLN A 54 -16.39 7.01 -6.10
C GLN A 54 -16.73 7.15 -7.58
N ILE A 55 -16.07 6.36 -8.44
CA ILE A 55 -16.32 6.35 -9.89
C ILE A 55 -17.81 6.12 -10.20
N CYS A 56 -18.42 5.10 -9.59
CA CYS A 56 -19.83 4.80 -9.84
C CYS A 56 -20.75 5.93 -9.38
N ARG A 57 -20.48 6.57 -8.25
CA ARG A 57 -21.27 7.74 -7.81
C ARG A 57 -21.15 8.92 -8.77
N GLU A 58 -19.96 9.18 -9.27
CA GLU A 58 -19.70 10.31 -10.18
C GLU A 58 -20.28 10.06 -11.58
N GLN A 59 -20.16 8.83 -12.10
CA GLN A 59 -20.59 8.48 -13.45
C GLN A 59 -22.07 8.10 -13.54
N PHE A 60 -22.61 7.42 -12.53
CA PHE A 60 -23.96 6.84 -12.55
C PHE A 60 -24.90 7.41 -11.47
N GLY A 61 -24.40 8.29 -10.59
CA GLY A 61 -25.20 8.90 -9.52
C GLY A 61 -25.50 7.99 -8.33
N ALA A 62 -24.96 6.75 -8.31
CA ALA A 62 -25.20 5.78 -7.25
C ALA A 62 -23.93 4.97 -6.94
N ALA A 63 -23.84 4.44 -5.70
CA ALA A 63 -22.79 3.47 -5.37
C ALA A 63 -23.03 2.15 -6.13
N PRO A 64 -21.95 1.40 -6.46
CA PRO A 64 -22.09 0.08 -7.05
C PRO A 64 -22.78 -0.88 -6.11
N ASP A 65 -23.50 -1.83 -6.63
CA ASP A 65 -23.95 -3.00 -5.88
C ASP A 65 -22.83 -4.06 -5.75
N ASP A 66 -23.06 -5.06 -4.91
CA ASP A 66 -22.06 -6.12 -4.67
C ASP A 66 -21.73 -6.91 -5.95
N ALA A 67 -22.71 -7.10 -6.84
CA ALA A 67 -22.50 -7.81 -8.10
C ALA A 67 -21.56 -7.04 -9.02
N THR A 68 -21.72 -5.72 -9.12
CA THR A 68 -20.83 -4.83 -9.88
C THR A 68 -19.41 -4.82 -9.31
N LEU A 69 -19.26 -4.69 -7.98
CA LEU A 69 -17.95 -4.76 -7.32
C LEU A 69 -17.26 -6.10 -7.56
N CYS A 70 -18.00 -7.21 -7.44
CA CYS A 70 -17.47 -8.55 -7.73
C CYS A 70 -17.04 -8.68 -9.19
N ALA A 71 -17.83 -8.17 -10.14
CA ALA A 71 -17.50 -8.25 -11.56
C ALA A 71 -16.21 -7.50 -11.90
N VAL A 72 -16.04 -6.26 -11.38
CA VAL A 72 -14.80 -5.50 -11.58
C VAL A 72 -13.60 -6.20 -10.96
N ARG A 73 -13.74 -6.66 -9.70
CA ARG A 73 -12.69 -7.39 -8.99
C ARG A 73 -12.26 -8.65 -9.75
N ASP A 74 -13.23 -9.45 -10.17
CA ASP A 74 -12.95 -10.74 -10.80
C ASP A 74 -12.29 -10.55 -12.17
N GLN A 75 -12.76 -9.56 -12.95
CA GLN A 75 -12.12 -9.16 -14.22
C GLN A 75 -10.69 -8.63 -13.99
N PHE A 76 -10.49 -7.80 -12.99
CA PHE A 76 -9.17 -7.29 -12.64
C PHE A 76 -8.19 -8.42 -12.28
N ILE A 77 -8.63 -9.38 -11.46
CA ILE A 77 -7.81 -10.54 -11.06
C ILE A 77 -7.47 -11.42 -12.28
N GLU A 78 -8.40 -11.60 -13.21
CA GLU A 78 -8.16 -12.34 -14.46
C GLU A 78 -7.10 -11.65 -15.32
N LEU A 79 -7.24 -10.36 -15.54
CA LEU A 79 -6.26 -9.55 -16.28
C LEU A 79 -4.86 -9.62 -15.67
N LEU A 80 -4.75 -9.54 -14.34
CA LEU A 80 -3.47 -9.67 -13.65
C LEU A 80 -2.83 -11.04 -13.89
N ARG A 81 -3.61 -12.13 -13.86
CA ARG A 81 -3.11 -13.48 -14.13
C ARG A 81 -2.62 -13.63 -15.57
N ASP A 82 -3.38 -13.11 -16.53
CA ASP A 82 -3.01 -13.17 -17.93
C ASP A 82 -1.74 -12.36 -18.20
N ARG A 83 -1.64 -11.16 -17.66
CA ARG A 83 -0.43 -10.32 -17.77
C ARG A 83 0.78 -10.98 -17.12
N MET A 84 0.62 -11.64 -15.97
CA MET A 84 1.71 -12.35 -15.31
C MET A 84 2.23 -13.52 -16.16
N GLN A 85 1.38 -14.21 -16.92
CA GLN A 85 1.82 -15.27 -17.86
C GLN A 85 2.61 -14.70 -19.04
N ILE A 86 2.26 -13.49 -19.52
CA ILE A 86 2.88 -12.86 -20.68
C ILE A 86 4.18 -12.15 -20.30
N ALA A 87 4.22 -11.45 -19.18
CA ALA A 87 5.31 -10.59 -18.72
C ALA A 87 5.57 -10.79 -17.23
N PRO A 88 6.07 -11.98 -16.80
CA PRO A 88 6.30 -12.30 -15.38
C PRO A 88 7.32 -11.38 -14.71
N GLU A 89 8.25 -10.78 -15.47
CA GLU A 89 9.23 -9.81 -15.00
C GLU A 89 8.61 -8.52 -14.44
N ARG A 90 7.35 -8.25 -14.74
CA ARG A 90 6.61 -7.10 -14.19
C ARG A 90 6.02 -7.36 -12.80
N TYR A 91 6.24 -8.57 -12.23
CA TYR A 91 5.70 -9.01 -10.95
C TYR A 91 6.81 -9.37 -9.96
N GLU A 92 7.92 -8.67 -10.05
CA GLU A 92 9.07 -8.86 -9.17
C GLU A 92 8.85 -8.18 -7.80
N GLU A 93 9.67 -8.55 -6.83
CA GLU A 93 9.75 -7.81 -5.57
C GLU A 93 10.39 -6.43 -5.77
N VAL A 94 10.06 -5.47 -4.91
CA VAL A 94 10.95 -4.32 -4.72
C VAL A 94 12.26 -4.87 -4.16
N PRO A 95 13.42 -4.49 -4.74
CA PRO A 95 14.68 -5.17 -4.45
C PRO A 95 14.94 -5.36 -2.95
N GLY A 96 15.10 -6.61 -2.53
CA GLY A 96 15.38 -7.01 -1.17
C GLY A 96 14.17 -7.15 -0.23
N ALA A 97 12.93 -6.94 -0.70
CA ALA A 97 11.73 -6.95 0.15
C ALA A 97 11.51 -8.32 0.82
N ALA A 98 11.57 -9.42 0.08
CA ALA A 98 11.40 -10.76 0.64
C ALA A 98 12.48 -11.08 1.68
N SER A 99 13.74 -10.72 1.39
CA SER A 99 14.86 -10.90 2.32
C SER A 99 14.69 -10.05 3.57
N ALA A 100 14.27 -8.79 3.43
CA ALA A 100 14.05 -7.89 4.56
C ALA A 100 12.93 -8.39 5.48
N LEU A 101 11.80 -8.85 4.92
CA LEU A 101 10.72 -9.47 5.71
C LEU A 101 11.20 -10.74 6.44
N TYR A 102 12.01 -11.58 5.78
CA TYR A 102 12.58 -12.77 6.41
C TYR A 102 13.52 -12.40 7.57
N ARG A 103 14.41 -11.43 7.37
CA ARG A 103 15.31 -10.94 8.42
C ARG A 103 14.54 -10.30 9.55
N LEU A 104 13.62 -9.39 9.26
CA LEU A 104 12.83 -8.68 10.27
C LEU A 104 11.97 -9.64 11.13
N ARG A 105 11.46 -10.72 10.55
CA ARG A 105 10.75 -11.77 11.29
C ARG A 105 11.61 -12.46 12.36
N ASN A 106 12.93 -12.47 12.17
CA ASN A 106 13.88 -13.06 13.11
C ASN A 106 14.40 -12.05 14.13
N GLU A 107 14.12 -10.76 13.94
CA GLU A 107 14.37 -9.73 14.93
C GLU A 107 13.33 -9.84 16.07
N ARG A 108 13.81 -10.03 17.31
CA ARG A 108 12.94 -10.28 18.47
C ARG A 108 12.03 -9.09 18.81
N ASP A 109 12.42 -7.89 18.38
CA ASP A 109 11.75 -6.67 18.75
C ASP A 109 10.71 -6.19 17.74
N TRP A 110 10.62 -6.84 16.57
CA TRP A 110 9.72 -6.46 15.49
C TRP A 110 8.72 -7.54 15.10
N ALA A 111 7.43 -7.21 15.14
CA ALA A 111 6.34 -7.93 14.50
C ALA A 111 6.08 -7.35 13.11
N ILE A 112 5.48 -8.15 12.21
CA ILE A 112 5.18 -7.75 10.84
C ILE A 112 3.69 -7.90 10.57
N ALA A 113 3.10 -6.89 9.92
CA ALA A 113 1.79 -6.96 9.31
C ALA A 113 1.85 -6.50 7.84
N ILE A 114 0.88 -6.95 7.04
CA ILE A 114 0.65 -6.47 5.67
C ILE A 114 -0.73 -5.80 5.64
N ALA A 115 -0.80 -4.57 5.12
CA ALA A 115 -2.03 -3.79 5.02
C ALA A 115 -2.08 -3.13 3.64
N SER A 116 -2.96 -3.60 2.74
CA SER A 116 -3.02 -3.08 1.38
C SER A 116 -4.42 -2.65 0.97
N GLY A 117 -4.48 -1.55 0.21
CA GLY A 117 -5.69 -1.08 -0.47
C GLY A 117 -6.14 -1.93 -1.65
N ALA A 118 -5.37 -2.93 -2.03
CA ALA A 118 -5.73 -3.90 -3.05
C ALA A 118 -6.68 -4.99 -2.51
N TRP A 119 -7.52 -5.56 -3.38
CA TRP A 119 -8.27 -6.77 -3.00
C TRP A 119 -7.33 -7.93 -2.68
N ARG A 120 -7.74 -8.79 -1.75
CA ARG A 120 -6.97 -9.96 -1.32
C ARG A 120 -6.51 -10.84 -2.50
N GLY A 121 -7.38 -11.00 -3.51
CA GLY A 121 -7.10 -11.83 -4.68
C GLY A 121 -5.95 -11.29 -5.53
N SER A 122 -5.96 -9.99 -5.83
CA SER A 122 -4.91 -9.30 -6.59
C SER A 122 -3.60 -9.22 -5.79
N ALA A 123 -3.66 -8.82 -4.52
CA ALA A 123 -2.48 -8.76 -3.64
C ALA A 123 -1.77 -10.12 -3.50
N ARG A 124 -2.53 -11.24 -3.41
CA ARG A 124 -1.93 -12.58 -3.33
C ARG A 124 -1.15 -12.96 -4.58
N ILE A 125 -1.66 -12.65 -5.77
CA ILE A 125 -0.95 -12.93 -7.03
C ILE A 125 0.40 -12.23 -7.03
N LYS A 126 0.41 -10.92 -6.73
CA LYS A 126 1.60 -10.07 -6.73
C LYS A 126 2.61 -10.51 -5.66
N LEU A 127 2.18 -10.74 -4.43
CA LEU A 127 3.05 -11.22 -3.36
C LEU A 127 3.65 -12.60 -3.66
N GLN A 128 2.84 -13.54 -4.17
CA GLN A 128 3.32 -14.89 -4.50
C GLN A 128 4.36 -14.86 -5.63
N SER A 129 4.14 -14.02 -6.64
CA SER A 129 5.11 -13.84 -7.72
C SER A 129 6.44 -13.26 -7.22
N ALA A 130 6.39 -12.35 -6.26
CA ALA A 130 7.55 -11.80 -5.56
C ALA A 130 8.16 -12.75 -4.50
N GLY A 131 7.71 -14.00 -4.41
CA GLY A 131 8.21 -14.97 -3.43
C GLY A 131 7.78 -14.71 -1.98
N ILE A 132 6.81 -13.84 -1.76
CA ILE A 132 6.32 -13.45 -0.43
C ILE A 132 5.01 -14.16 -0.13
N SER A 133 4.96 -14.95 0.97
CA SER A 133 3.74 -15.61 1.42
C SER A 133 3.03 -14.77 2.48
N PRO A 134 1.84 -14.20 2.20
CA PRO A 134 1.11 -13.40 3.17
C PRO A 134 0.57 -14.24 4.36
N ALA A 135 0.46 -15.56 4.21
CA ALA A 135 0.01 -16.46 5.28
C ALA A 135 0.93 -16.44 6.52
N GLY A 136 2.17 -15.99 6.35
CA GLY A 136 3.14 -15.82 7.44
C GLY A 136 2.87 -14.63 8.34
N PHE A 137 2.01 -13.67 7.94
CA PHE A 137 1.85 -12.37 8.56
C PHE A 137 0.40 -12.06 8.97
N ALA A 138 0.21 -11.04 9.81
CA ALA A 138 -1.10 -10.44 10.05
C ALA A 138 -1.48 -9.60 8.81
N SER A 139 -2.28 -10.16 7.90
CA SER A 139 -2.57 -9.51 6.62
C SER A 139 -4.02 -9.06 6.53
N VAL A 140 -4.25 -7.80 6.10
CA VAL A 140 -5.57 -7.19 5.87
C VAL A 140 -5.57 -6.53 4.50
N PHE A 141 -6.68 -6.66 3.78
CA PHE A 141 -6.85 -6.18 2.41
C PHE A 141 -8.15 -5.41 2.27
N ALA A 142 -8.35 -4.76 1.13
CA ALA A 142 -9.52 -3.92 0.87
C ALA A 142 -10.88 -4.65 0.87
N ASP A 143 -10.88 -5.98 0.85
CA ASP A 143 -12.11 -6.78 1.09
C ASP A 143 -12.72 -6.51 2.48
N GLU A 144 -11.95 -5.96 3.42
CA GLU A 144 -12.33 -5.84 4.82
C GLU A 144 -12.64 -4.40 5.26
N SER A 145 -12.18 -3.40 4.50
CA SER A 145 -12.45 -1.98 4.74
C SER A 145 -12.26 -1.15 3.47
N LEU A 146 -13.11 -0.13 3.29
CA LEU A 146 -12.99 0.81 2.17
C LEU A 146 -11.87 1.85 2.38
N SER A 147 -11.51 2.15 3.62
CA SER A 147 -10.47 3.15 3.92
C SER A 147 -9.14 2.52 4.30
N ARG A 148 -8.04 3.16 3.93
CA ARG A 148 -6.70 2.72 4.31
C ARG A 148 -6.50 2.74 5.82
N GLU A 149 -7.02 3.74 6.50
CA GLU A 149 -6.96 3.83 7.96
C GLU A 149 -7.67 2.62 8.61
N GLY A 150 -8.83 2.23 8.09
CA GLY A 150 -9.56 1.06 8.57
C GLY A 150 -8.78 -0.24 8.34
N ILE A 151 -8.13 -0.40 7.18
CA ILE A 151 -7.27 -1.54 6.86
C ILE A 151 -6.09 -1.61 7.85
N ILE A 152 -5.41 -0.48 8.09
CA ILE A 152 -4.28 -0.41 9.03
C ILE A 152 -4.72 -0.74 10.46
N GLN A 153 -5.85 -0.20 10.93
CA GLN A 153 -6.40 -0.49 12.26
C GLN A 153 -6.74 -1.97 12.45
N LEU A 154 -7.35 -2.59 11.42
CA LEU A 154 -7.62 -4.03 11.42
C LEU A 154 -6.32 -4.85 11.43
N ALA A 155 -5.28 -4.41 10.68
CA ALA A 155 -3.98 -5.07 10.67
C ALA A 155 -3.30 -5.00 12.05
N ILE A 156 -3.37 -3.86 12.74
CA ILE A 156 -2.89 -3.72 14.12
C ILE A 156 -3.62 -4.70 15.05
N THR A 157 -4.96 -4.72 14.99
CA THR A 157 -5.78 -5.61 15.82
C THR A 157 -5.43 -7.08 15.58
N ARG A 158 -5.27 -7.47 14.31
CA ARG A 158 -4.89 -8.83 13.92
C ARG A 158 -3.47 -9.18 14.34
N ALA A 159 -2.54 -8.20 14.29
CA ALA A 159 -1.18 -8.40 14.76
C ALA A 159 -1.13 -8.57 16.28
N LEU A 160 -1.88 -7.79 17.07
CA LEU A 160 -1.98 -7.97 18.51
C LEU A 160 -2.40 -9.40 18.87
N ALA A 161 -3.43 -9.92 18.22
CA ALA A 161 -3.92 -11.28 18.44
C ALA A 161 -2.86 -12.32 18.01
N ARG A 162 -2.25 -12.16 16.82
CA ARG A 162 -1.28 -13.12 16.28
C ARG A 162 -0.02 -13.23 17.12
N TYR A 163 0.52 -12.09 17.56
CA TYR A 163 1.76 -12.03 18.34
C TYR A 163 1.52 -12.08 19.85
N GLN A 164 0.27 -12.26 20.29
CA GLN A 164 -0.15 -12.34 21.70
C GLN A 164 0.35 -11.13 22.51
N GLN A 165 0.23 -9.94 21.93
CA GLN A 165 0.62 -8.69 22.57
C GLN A 165 -0.61 -7.93 23.06
N ALA A 166 -0.53 -7.30 24.22
CA ALA A 166 -1.55 -6.36 24.69
C ALA A 166 -1.44 -5.00 23.97
N ARG A 167 -0.21 -4.62 23.60
CA ARG A 167 0.11 -3.40 22.84
C ARG A 167 1.46 -3.55 22.15
N PHE A 168 1.68 -2.77 21.10
CA PHE A 168 3.01 -2.52 20.55
C PHE A 168 3.56 -1.22 21.14
N GLU A 169 4.87 -1.16 21.39
CA GLU A 169 5.55 0.03 21.90
C GLU A 169 5.66 1.10 20.83
N ARG A 170 5.86 0.65 19.59
CA ARG A 170 5.98 1.48 18.40
C ARG A 170 5.29 0.77 17.23
N ILE A 171 4.57 1.52 16.41
CA ILE A 171 3.95 1.02 15.19
C ILE A 171 4.42 1.93 14.06
N VAL A 172 4.99 1.36 13.00
CA VAL A 172 5.49 2.11 11.84
C VAL A 172 4.77 1.60 10.59
N SER A 173 4.21 2.51 9.80
CA SER A 173 3.65 2.21 8.47
C SER A 173 4.72 2.40 7.40
N ILE A 174 4.77 1.49 6.43
CA ILE A 174 5.71 1.52 5.31
C ILE A 174 4.90 1.48 4.01
N GLY A 175 5.12 2.45 3.11
CA GLY A 175 4.37 2.57 1.86
C GLY A 175 5.10 3.43 0.82
N ASP A 176 4.68 3.35 -0.44
CA ASP A 176 5.31 4.06 -1.56
C ASP A 176 4.51 5.29 -2.02
N ALA A 177 3.29 5.44 -1.56
CA ALA A 177 2.36 6.42 -2.09
C ALA A 177 2.00 7.52 -1.08
N VAL A 178 1.57 8.66 -1.60
CA VAL A 178 1.15 9.81 -0.77
C VAL A 178 -0.05 9.49 0.12
N TRP A 179 -0.94 8.61 -0.31
CA TRP A 179 -2.07 8.16 0.50
C TRP A 179 -1.65 7.28 1.68
N ASP A 180 -0.53 6.56 1.60
CA ASP A 180 0.02 5.81 2.74
C ASP A 180 0.54 6.76 3.82
N ALA A 181 1.26 7.80 3.40
CA ALA A 181 1.71 8.85 4.30
C ALA A 181 0.52 9.59 4.96
N ARG A 182 -0.53 9.88 4.18
CA ARG A 182 -1.76 10.52 4.69
C ARG A 182 -2.50 9.63 5.68
N ALA A 183 -2.64 8.34 5.39
CA ALA A 183 -3.27 7.38 6.30
C ALA A 183 -2.46 7.21 7.60
N ALA A 184 -1.13 7.11 7.49
CA ALA A 184 -0.25 7.07 8.66
C ALA A 184 -0.38 8.34 9.51
N ARG A 185 -0.39 9.53 8.89
CA ARG A 185 -0.63 10.81 9.57
C ARG A 185 -1.98 10.84 10.28
N GLY A 186 -3.05 10.43 9.59
CA GLY A 186 -4.41 10.39 10.14
C GLY A 186 -4.53 9.50 11.37
N LEU A 187 -3.71 8.46 11.45
CA LEU A 187 -3.64 7.53 12.58
C LEU A 187 -2.57 7.91 13.62
N GLY A 188 -1.80 8.97 13.40
CA GLY A 188 -0.70 9.35 14.28
C GLY A 188 0.45 8.34 14.30
N LEU A 189 0.67 7.60 13.20
CA LEU A 189 1.71 6.58 13.09
C LEU A 189 2.96 7.14 12.41
N PRO A 190 4.16 6.84 12.90
CA PRO A 190 5.40 6.97 12.16
C PRO A 190 5.33 6.31 10.78
N PHE A 191 6.01 6.91 9.80
CA PHE A 191 5.96 6.45 8.41
C PHE A 191 7.35 6.40 7.76
N VAL A 192 7.64 5.32 7.06
CA VAL A 192 8.80 5.17 6.18
C VAL A 192 8.31 5.06 4.74
N GLY A 193 8.72 5.98 3.89
CA GLY A 193 8.44 5.92 2.46
C GLY A 193 9.33 4.93 1.73
N VAL A 194 8.82 4.33 0.65
CA VAL A 194 9.59 3.53 -0.30
C VAL A 194 9.49 4.20 -1.66
N GLY A 195 10.62 4.56 -2.27
CA GLY A 195 10.62 5.19 -3.58
C GLY A 195 11.91 5.91 -3.91
N ASP A 196 12.09 6.21 -5.17
CA ASP A 196 13.19 6.97 -5.72
C ASP A 196 12.71 8.14 -6.60
N GLY A 197 13.64 8.94 -7.12
CA GLY A 197 13.35 10.02 -8.05
C GLY A 197 12.15 10.90 -7.63
N SER A 198 11.15 10.99 -8.49
CA SER A 198 9.94 11.79 -8.26
C SER A 198 9.03 11.20 -7.16
N GLY A 199 9.01 9.87 -7.00
CA GLY A 199 8.27 9.20 -5.94
C GLY A 199 8.80 9.59 -4.57
N ARG A 200 10.12 9.54 -4.38
CA ARG A 200 10.78 10.01 -3.17
C ARG A 200 10.43 11.46 -2.85
N ASN A 201 10.49 12.36 -3.84
CA ASN A 201 10.20 13.77 -3.61
C ASN A 201 8.75 13.97 -3.15
N ARG A 202 7.78 13.33 -3.79
CA ARG A 202 6.37 13.40 -3.38
C ARG A 202 6.14 12.93 -1.94
N LEU A 203 6.82 11.88 -1.51
CA LEU A 203 6.72 11.39 -0.13
C LEU A 203 7.35 12.37 0.87
N LEU A 204 8.49 12.97 0.54
CA LEU A 204 9.12 14.01 1.36
C LEU A 204 8.24 15.27 1.44
N ASP A 205 7.63 15.68 0.32
CA ASP A 205 6.69 16.81 0.28
C ASP A 205 5.40 16.52 1.08
N GLU A 206 4.98 15.26 1.18
CA GLU A 206 3.87 14.81 2.05
C GLU A 206 4.27 14.71 3.53
N GLY A 207 5.54 14.98 3.86
CA GLY A 207 6.07 15.07 5.23
C GLY A 207 6.69 13.78 5.77
N ALA A 208 7.02 12.81 4.92
CA ALA A 208 7.78 11.64 5.34
C ALA A 208 9.18 12.06 5.81
N SER A 209 9.58 11.63 7.02
CA SER A 209 10.92 11.92 7.56
C SER A 209 12.00 11.03 6.96
N HIS A 210 11.64 9.82 6.54
CA HIS A 210 12.54 8.83 5.98
C HIS A 210 11.94 8.21 4.71
N VAL A 211 12.76 8.11 3.65
CA VAL A 211 12.39 7.43 2.41
C VAL A 211 13.59 6.59 1.97
N ILE A 212 13.37 5.29 1.83
CA ILE A 212 14.33 4.33 1.28
C ILE A 212 14.00 4.05 -0.19
N SER A 213 14.99 3.73 -1.02
CA SER A 213 14.75 3.36 -2.41
C SER A 213 14.34 1.90 -2.59
N ASN A 214 14.78 1.03 -1.68
CA ASN A 214 14.52 -0.41 -1.66
C ASN A 214 14.95 -1.00 -0.31
N PHE A 215 14.90 -2.34 -0.18
CA PHE A 215 15.17 -3.06 1.06
C PHE A 215 16.54 -3.75 1.13
N VAL A 216 17.45 -3.47 0.19
CA VAL A 216 18.76 -4.14 0.15
C VAL A 216 19.62 -3.78 1.36
N ASP A 217 19.57 -2.51 1.78
CA ASP A 217 20.21 -2.05 3.03
C ASP A 217 19.28 -2.29 4.23
N PHE A 218 19.36 -3.48 4.79
CA PHE A 218 18.52 -3.85 5.94
C PHE A 218 18.85 -3.08 7.23
N ASP A 219 20.11 -2.76 7.45
CA ASP A 219 20.52 -2.00 8.65
C ASP A 219 20.02 -0.55 8.54
N GLY A 220 20.05 0.00 7.33
CA GLY A 220 19.39 1.28 7.01
C GLY A 220 17.87 1.23 7.21
N LEU A 221 17.20 0.13 6.83
CA LEU A 221 15.78 -0.06 7.11
C LEU A 221 15.50 -0.06 8.61
N LEU A 222 16.24 -0.83 9.41
CA LEU A 222 16.05 -0.86 10.87
C LEU A 222 16.21 0.53 11.48
N LYS A 223 17.23 1.27 11.06
CA LYS A 223 17.43 2.65 11.51
C LYS A 223 16.23 3.53 11.13
N CYS A 224 15.71 3.44 9.91
CA CYS A 224 14.53 4.19 9.50
C CYS A 224 13.30 3.81 10.33
N LEU A 225 13.09 2.53 10.65
CA LEU A 225 11.99 2.07 11.49
C LEU A 225 12.07 2.64 12.91
N ASP A 226 13.28 2.76 13.46
CA ASP A 226 13.50 3.31 14.81
C ASP A 226 13.34 4.84 14.85
N GLU A 227 13.79 5.55 13.82
CA GLU A 227 13.87 7.03 13.80
C GLU A 227 12.68 7.71 13.11
N ALA A 228 11.87 7.00 12.31
CA ALA A 228 10.74 7.57 11.58
C ALA A 228 9.77 8.31 12.50
N THR A 229 9.21 9.40 12.00
CA THR A 229 8.21 10.21 12.70
C THR A 229 6.87 10.18 11.96
N VAL A 230 5.81 10.68 12.63
CA VAL A 230 4.52 10.90 11.97
C VAL A 230 4.70 11.95 10.87
N PRO A 231 4.20 11.72 9.64
CA PRO A 231 4.31 12.71 8.56
C PRO A 231 3.70 14.06 8.96
N ASN A 232 4.47 15.13 8.82
CA ASN A 232 3.99 16.47 9.13
C ASN A 232 3.40 17.10 7.86
N GLN A 233 2.28 17.83 7.99
CA GLN A 233 1.88 18.76 6.92
C GLN A 233 2.95 19.84 6.81
N ILE A 234 3.63 19.90 5.67
CA ILE A 234 4.46 21.06 5.35
C ILE A 234 3.47 22.20 5.12
N SER A 235 3.47 23.18 6.01
CA SER A 235 2.67 24.39 5.81
C SER A 235 3.20 25.11 4.55
N SER A 236 2.30 25.65 3.74
CA SER A 236 2.65 26.43 2.53
C SER A 236 3.59 27.62 2.80
N LEU A 237 3.90 27.91 4.05
CA LEU A 237 4.85 28.93 4.50
C LEU A 237 6.33 28.46 4.45
N ASP A 238 6.60 27.15 4.51
CA ASP A 238 7.97 26.61 4.51
C ASP A 238 8.57 26.45 3.11
N LEU A 239 7.76 26.60 2.05
CA LEU A 239 8.21 26.50 0.66
C LEU A 239 8.93 27.76 0.14
N THR A 240 8.78 28.89 0.82
CA THR A 240 9.42 30.16 0.42
C THR A 240 10.88 30.28 0.88
N ASP A 241 11.31 29.54 1.91
CA ASP A 241 12.68 29.62 2.43
C ASP A 241 13.69 28.69 1.73
N ARG A 242 13.25 27.82 0.84
CA ARG A 242 14.15 26.91 0.08
C ARG A 242 14.56 27.45 -1.29
N GLN A 243 14.14 28.67 -1.65
CA GLN A 243 14.50 29.35 -2.91
C GLN A 243 15.37 30.59 -2.72
N SER A 244 16.01 30.74 -1.55
CA SER A 244 16.94 31.84 -1.28
C SER A 244 18.38 31.36 -1.28
#